data_c390c45f6cb416d5888bfe2325e0cf06
#
_entry.id   c390c45f6cb416d5888bfe2325e0cf06
#
_cell.length_a   1.000
_cell.length_b   1.000
_cell.length_c   1.000
_cell.angle_alpha   90.00
_cell.angle_beta   90.00
_cell.angle_gamma   90.00
#
_symmetry.space_group_name_H-M   'P 1'
#
loop_
_entity.id
_entity.type
_entity.pdbx_description
1 polymer ?
#
loop_
_entity_poly.entity_id
_entity_poly.type
_entity_poly.pdbx_seq_one_letter_code
_entity_poly.pdbx_strand_id
1 'polypeptide(L)' 'GTYYHAGKMLQQLGKPEQAEKVYRTGLTVARRAGQLHAASELQQALNQLLGLDYEDDE' A
#
# COMPACT_ATOMS: atom_id res chain seq x y z
N GLY A 1 -6.49 0.36 -8.46
CA GLY A 1 -6.53 -1.06 -8.66
C GLY A 1 -7.13 -1.82 -7.50
N THR A 2 -7.29 -3.09 -7.72
CA THR A 2 -7.98 -3.96 -6.77
C THR A 2 -7.28 -4.00 -5.41
N TYR A 3 -5.96 -4.17 -5.42
CA TYR A 3 -5.22 -4.25 -4.16
C TYR A 3 -5.26 -2.94 -3.39
N TYR A 4 -5.16 -1.85 -4.12
CA TYR A 4 -5.22 -0.55 -3.47
C TYR A 4 -6.56 -0.35 -2.76
N HIS A 5 -7.64 -0.63 -3.46
CA HIS A 5 -8.99 -0.49 -2.88
C HIS A 5 -9.18 -1.42 -1.69
N ALA A 6 -8.73 -2.65 -1.82
CA ALA A 6 -8.89 -3.62 -0.73
C ALA A 6 -8.13 -3.16 0.50
N GLY A 7 -6.91 -2.67 0.32
CA GLY A 7 -6.13 -2.19 1.44
C GLY A 7 -6.77 -0.99 2.11
N LYS A 8 -7.27 -0.04 1.30
CA LYS A 8 -7.94 1.13 1.87
C LYS A 8 -9.18 0.74 2.65
N MET A 9 -9.95 -0.19 2.12
CA MET A 9 -11.15 -0.66 2.81
C MET A 9 -10.79 -1.30 4.15
N LEU A 10 -9.76 -2.10 4.18
CA LEU A 10 -9.33 -2.75 5.42
C LEU A 10 -8.89 -1.71 6.44
N GLN A 11 -8.21 -0.66 6.00
CA GLN A 11 -7.83 0.42 6.91
C GLN A 11 -9.07 1.09 7.51
N GLN A 12 -10.09 1.33 6.69
CA GLN A 12 -11.31 1.94 7.16
C GLN A 12 -12.05 1.05 8.14
N LEU A 13 -11.90 -0.27 8.00
CA LEU A 13 -12.52 -1.22 8.91
C LEU A 13 -11.70 -1.42 10.17
N GLY A 14 -10.60 -0.70 10.33
CA GLY A 14 -9.77 -0.84 11.51
C GLY A 14 -8.91 -2.09 11.51
N LYS A 15 -8.51 -2.54 10.33
CA LYS A 15 -7.70 -3.76 10.17
C LYS A 15 -6.38 -3.43 9.47
N PRO A 16 -5.52 -2.64 10.13
CA PRO A 16 -4.29 -2.19 9.47
C PRO A 16 -3.33 -3.32 9.13
N GLU A 17 -3.28 -4.35 9.93
CA GLU A 17 -2.36 -5.45 9.66
C GLU A 17 -2.74 -6.20 8.40
N GLN A 18 -4.05 -6.39 8.19
CA GLN A 18 -4.53 -7.02 6.98
C GLN A 18 -4.31 -6.12 5.78
N ALA A 19 -4.50 -4.81 5.97
CA ALA A 19 -4.25 -3.85 4.90
C ALA A 19 -2.79 -3.90 4.48
N GLU A 20 -1.88 -4.00 5.44
CA GLU A 20 -0.46 -4.09 5.12
C GLU A 20 -0.17 -5.29 4.24
N LYS A 21 -0.73 -6.45 4.58
CA LYS A 21 -0.51 -7.65 3.79
C LYS A 21 -1.01 -7.47 2.36
N VAL A 22 -2.19 -6.88 2.21
CA VAL A 22 -2.78 -6.66 0.90
C VAL A 22 -1.89 -5.72 0.08
N TYR A 23 -1.42 -4.64 0.68
CA TYR A 23 -0.55 -3.70 -0.03
C TYR A 23 0.75 -4.37 -0.46
N ARG A 24 1.35 -5.17 0.42
CA ARG A 24 2.60 -5.84 0.08
C ARG A 24 2.41 -6.85 -1.05
N THR A 25 1.32 -7.62 -0.99
CA THR A 25 1.01 -8.57 -2.05
C THR A 25 0.79 -7.84 -3.37
N GLY A 26 0.00 -6.78 -3.34
CA GLY A 26 -0.26 -6.00 -4.54
C GLY A 26 1.01 -5.39 -5.10
N LEU A 27 1.88 -4.92 -4.23
CA LEU A 27 3.15 -4.34 -4.65
C LEU A 27 4.01 -5.36 -5.40
N THR A 28 4.09 -6.57 -4.86
CA THR A 28 4.84 -7.65 -5.49
C THR A 28 4.26 -7.97 -6.88
N VAL A 29 2.94 -8.10 -6.95
CA VAL A 29 2.26 -8.41 -8.22
C VAL A 29 2.50 -7.29 -9.23
N ALA A 30 2.34 -6.04 -8.80
CA ALA A 30 2.51 -4.90 -9.71
C ALA A 30 3.93 -4.82 -10.24
N ARG A 31 4.93 -5.05 -9.38
CA ARG A 31 6.32 -5.02 -9.82
C ARG A 31 6.62 -6.12 -10.83
N ARG A 32 6.11 -7.31 -10.57
CA ARG A 32 6.33 -8.43 -11.48
C ARG A 32 5.69 -8.19 -12.84
N ALA A 33 4.55 -7.50 -12.83
CA ALA A 33 3.84 -7.19 -14.06
C ALA A 33 4.36 -5.93 -14.75
N GLY A 34 5.33 -5.26 -14.16
CA GLY A 34 5.87 -4.03 -14.72
C GLY A 34 4.91 -2.86 -14.62
N GLN A 35 3.94 -2.91 -13.74
CA GLN A 35 2.97 -1.84 -13.57
C GLN A 35 3.50 -0.86 -12.53
N LEU A 36 4.39 0.02 -12.99
CA LEU A 36 5.13 0.88 -12.07
C LEU A 36 4.26 1.92 -11.41
N HIS A 37 3.24 2.41 -12.11
CA HIS A 37 2.33 3.38 -11.50
C HIS A 37 1.57 2.76 -10.34
N ALA A 38 1.03 1.56 -10.57
CA ALA A 38 0.31 0.85 -9.51
C ALA A 38 1.23 0.53 -8.35
N ALA A 39 2.46 0.12 -8.65
CA ALA A 39 3.43 -0.17 -7.60
C ALA A 39 3.72 1.08 -6.77
N SER A 40 3.86 2.22 -7.42
CA SER A 40 4.11 3.48 -6.73
C SER A 40 2.96 3.84 -5.79
N GLU A 41 1.73 3.71 -6.27
CA GLU A 41 0.56 4.01 -5.43
C GLU A 41 0.49 3.10 -4.23
N LEU A 42 0.74 1.80 -4.45
CA LEU A 42 0.71 0.83 -3.36
C LEU A 42 1.82 1.12 -2.35
N GLN A 43 3.00 1.50 -2.84
CA GLN A 43 4.10 1.84 -1.95
C GLN A 43 3.76 3.05 -1.09
N GLN A 44 3.14 4.06 -1.69
CA GLN A 44 2.73 5.23 -0.92
C GLN A 44 1.71 4.88 0.15
N ALA A 45 0.72 4.06 -0.24
CA ALA A 45 -0.30 3.66 0.72
C ALA A 45 0.31 2.87 1.87
N LEU A 46 1.25 1.99 1.55
CA LEU A 46 1.94 1.21 2.57
C LEU A 46 2.76 2.11 3.49
N ASN A 47 3.48 3.07 2.91
CA ASN A 47 4.28 3.98 3.71
C ASN A 47 3.42 4.79 4.67
N GLN A 48 2.27 5.27 4.20
CA GLN A 48 1.35 6.01 5.06
C GLN A 48 0.83 5.14 6.19
N LEU A 49 0.49 3.90 5.86
CA LEU A 49 -0.01 2.96 6.85
C LEU A 49 1.03 2.70 7.95
N LEU A 50 2.29 2.59 7.56
CA LEU A 50 3.38 2.32 8.49
C LEU A 50 3.95 3.59 9.11
N GLY A 51 3.49 4.76 8.68
CA GLY A 51 4.00 6.03 9.19
C GLY A 51 5.37 6.37 8.65
N LEU A 52 5.69 5.91 7.45
CA LEU A 52 7.01 6.11 6.86
C LEU A 52 7.06 7.23 5.84
N ASP A 53 5.94 7.91 5.59
CA ASP A 53 5.91 8.95 4.57
C ASP A 53 6.06 10.35 5.15
N TYR A 54 6.58 10.44 6.37
CA TYR A 54 6.87 11.73 6.98
C TYR A 54 8.10 12.33 6.34
N GLU A 55 8.16 13.60 6.41
CA GLU A 55 9.32 14.22 5.84
C GLU A 55 10.40 14.25 6.83
N ASP A 56 10.60 14.09 7.09
CA ASP A 56 11.50 14.19 7.70
C ASP A 56 12.02 15.17 8.12
N ASP A 57 11.91 15.41 8.14
CA ASP A 57 12.19 16.24 8.46
C ASP A 57 12.89 16.58 9.09
N GLU A 58 13.32 16.43 9.32
CA GLU A 58 13.90 16.74 9.97
C GLU A 58 14.33 16.81 10.13
#